data_88877e8f6c447b8fee0db7a3004f7d5b
#
_entry.id   88877e8f6c447b8fee0db7a3004f7d5b
#
_cell.length_a   1.000
_cell.length_b   1.000
_cell.length_c   1.000
_cell.angle_alpha   90.00
_cell.angle_beta   90.00
_cell.angle_gamma   90.00
#
_symmetry.space_group_name_H-M   'P 1'
#
loop_
_entity.id
_entity.type
_entity.pdbx_description
1 polymer ?
#
loop_
_entity_poly.entity_id
_entity_poly.type
_entity_poly.pdbx_seq_one_letter_code
_entity_poly.pdbx_strand_id
1 'polypeptide(L)'
;MSKKTYKDYFNIDPKYYAAVTADLIRSGEVKWTSFYPHETFVKLLEKTHIMLSGKDSRSLWVEGAYGTGKSHAALTVKSMLEASDDEIRAYFKDYGLRDDLCQQLITDKSNGRLITIHRIGSASIRSDQDLILALQDSIAAALQEHGITNRGEASLKESALRWLEDKEANRVYFDSLIQEDKYMWDFGGKHVNEVISVLKNSEDEAAVSKMMRNILKVAEDNGITALRLDIPAMCDWIKSIIDENDISAILFVWDEFTEYFQNNQNALTGFQTLAEISESHPFYFLIVTHESSSLIQDKDMRKKILNRFVGDVTVRIEMPENMAFRLMAQAMKTTDDPVLLPEWTKYKGDLNEGLTSVRNTIIASAKKHSTMGQKTVISDTELQSIVPIHPYAALLLKHMSVAFNSNARSMFDFIISNDMSDAKGFKWFINEYGPEESINLLTIDMLWDFFTGKDQNGLNDDVRVILDSFG
;
A
#
# COMPACT_ATOMS: atom_id res chain seq x y z
N MET A 1 39.22 17.96 -23.17
CA MET A 1 38.54 17.63 -21.92
C MET A 1 37.24 16.95 -22.28
N SER A 2 36.89 15.85 -21.64
CA SER A 2 35.58 15.21 -21.80
C SER A 2 34.52 16.19 -21.33
N LYS A 3 33.46 16.37 -22.09
CA LYS A 3 32.33 17.24 -21.75
C LYS A 3 31.64 16.70 -20.49
N LYS A 4 31.47 17.51 -19.48
CA LYS A 4 30.81 17.11 -18.22
C LYS A 4 29.29 17.07 -18.44
N THR A 5 28.67 16.00 -17.95
CA THR A 5 27.22 15.83 -17.92
C THR A 5 26.67 16.05 -16.51
N TYR A 6 25.36 16.09 -16.33
CA TYR A 6 24.75 16.22 -15.01
C TYR A 6 25.11 15.05 -14.08
N LYS A 7 25.37 13.86 -14.62
CA LYS A 7 25.81 12.69 -13.86
C LYS A 7 27.12 12.92 -13.11
N ASP A 8 27.99 13.80 -13.60
CA ASP A 8 29.25 14.13 -12.91
C ASP A 8 28.97 14.91 -11.61
N TYR A 9 27.86 15.63 -11.51
CA TYR A 9 27.49 16.50 -10.39
C TYR A 9 26.52 15.89 -9.40
N PHE A 10 25.62 15.03 -9.88
CA PHE A 10 24.67 14.30 -9.04
C PHE A 10 24.21 13.01 -9.71
N ASN A 11 23.69 12.09 -8.92
CA ASN A 11 23.13 10.84 -9.42
C ASN A 11 21.75 10.61 -8.77
N ILE A 12 20.97 9.69 -9.35
CA ILE A 12 19.72 9.26 -8.73
C ILE A 12 20.04 8.32 -7.57
N ASP A 13 19.47 8.57 -6.40
CA ASP A 13 19.66 7.72 -5.24
C ASP A 13 19.18 6.30 -5.57
N PRO A 14 20.05 5.29 -5.49
CA PRO A 14 19.67 3.90 -5.77
C PRO A 14 18.62 3.37 -4.80
N LYS A 15 18.42 4.00 -3.65
CA LYS A 15 17.40 3.68 -2.65
C LYS A 15 16.06 4.37 -2.90
N TYR A 16 15.94 5.14 -3.97
CA TYR A 16 14.71 5.80 -4.34
C TYR A 16 13.84 4.84 -5.15
N TYR A 17 12.80 4.32 -4.51
CA TYR A 17 11.91 3.31 -5.11
C TYR A 17 10.62 3.94 -5.63
N ALA A 18 10.21 3.52 -6.84
CA ALA A 18 8.93 3.90 -7.42
C ALA A 18 7.74 3.31 -6.64
N ALA A 19 7.91 2.09 -6.17
CA ALA A 19 6.94 1.42 -5.32
C ALA A 19 7.65 0.86 -4.08
N VAL A 20 7.12 1.14 -2.91
CA VAL A 20 7.62 0.59 -1.65
C VAL A 20 6.73 -0.58 -1.26
N THR A 21 7.35 -1.73 -1.09
CA THR A 21 6.69 -2.96 -0.65
C THR A 21 7.07 -3.30 0.78
N ALA A 22 6.27 -4.15 1.42
CA ALA A 22 6.60 -4.64 2.76
C ALA A 22 7.95 -5.37 2.80
N ASP A 23 8.31 -6.08 1.73
CA ASP A 23 9.58 -6.80 1.65
C ASP A 23 10.77 -5.85 1.60
N LEU A 24 10.68 -4.73 0.88
CA LEU A 24 11.72 -3.70 0.86
C LEU A 24 11.93 -3.05 2.23
N ILE A 25 10.85 -2.86 2.99
CA ILE A 25 10.95 -2.36 4.37
C ILE A 25 11.53 -3.44 5.29
N ARG A 26 11.05 -4.68 5.17
CA ARG A 26 11.52 -5.81 6.00
C ARG A 26 12.98 -6.16 5.74
N SER A 27 13.45 -6.11 4.50
CA SER A 27 14.87 -6.30 4.15
C SER A 27 15.77 -5.15 4.60
N GLY A 28 15.19 -4.02 5.00
CA GLY A 28 15.93 -2.81 5.36
C GLY A 28 16.49 -2.03 4.17
N GLU A 29 16.13 -2.42 2.95
CA GLU A 29 16.49 -1.67 1.74
C GLU A 29 15.82 -0.30 1.72
N VAL A 30 14.57 -0.21 2.18
CA VAL A 30 13.84 1.03 2.40
C VAL A 30 13.54 1.17 3.90
N LYS A 31 13.94 2.29 4.48
CA LYS A 31 13.57 2.60 5.86
C LYS A 31 12.17 3.21 5.88
N TRP A 32 11.28 2.75 6.75
CA TRP A 32 9.96 3.35 6.93
C TRP A 32 10.05 4.83 7.30
N THR A 33 11.12 5.24 8.00
CA THR A 33 11.41 6.63 8.36
C THR A 33 11.72 7.54 7.16
N SER A 34 11.91 6.98 5.96
CA SER A 34 12.09 7.77 4.74
C SER A 34 10.77 8.31 4.18
N PHE A 35 9.63 7.83 4.68
CA PHE A 35 8.33 8.34 4.26
C PHE A 35 8.13 9.78 4.72
N TYR A 36 7.87 10.68 3.78
CA TYR A 36 7.62 12.08 4.10
C TYR A 36 6.19 12.26 4.65
N PRO A 37 6.02 12.77 5.89
CA PRO A 37 4.72 12.91 6.54
C PRO A 37 3.95 14.15 6.03
N HIS A 38 3.30 14.03 4.89
CA HIS A 38 2.40 15.07 4.39
C HIS A 38 1.11 15.18 5.24
N GLU A 39 0.34 16.24 5.05
CA GLU A 39 -0.83 16.56 5.88
C GLU A 39 -1.83 15.39 5.97
N THR A 40 -2.12 14.72 4.84
CA THR A 40 -3.08 13.61 4.84
C THR A 40 -2.54 12.37 5.57
N PHE A 41 -1.21 12.16 5.59
CA PHE A 41 -0.58 11.13 6.41
C PHE A 41 -0.64 11.47 7.91
N VAL A 42 -0.42 12.73 8.28
CA VAL A 42 -0.58 13.15 9.69
C VAL A 42 -2.03 12.91 10.15
N LYS A 43 -3.02 13.18 9.30
CA LYS A 43 -4.42 12.81 9.59
C LYS A 43 -4.61 11.30 9.77
N LEU A 44 -3.89 10.47 8.99
CA LEU A 44 -3.93 9.02 9.18
C LEU A 44 -3.36 8.62 10.54
N LEU A 45 -2.24 9.23 10.96
CA LEU A 45 -1.67 9.00 12.30
C LEU A 45 -2.63 9.43 13.42
N GLU A 46 -3.26 10.60 13.30
CA GLU A 46 -4.26 11.07 14.27
C GLU A 46 -5.45 10.10 14.38
N LYS A 47 -5.97 9.62 13.25
CA LYS A 47 -7.06 8.64 13.24
C LYS A 47 -6.62 7.28 13.79
N THR A 48 -5.38 6.86 13.51
CA THR A 48 -4.81 5.64 14.09
C THR A 48 -4.74 5.75 15.63
N HIS A 49 -4.31 6.89 16.18
CA HIS A 49 -4.36 7.14 17.62
C HIS A 49 -5.79 7.05 18.17
N ILE A 50 -6.76 7.73 17.54
CA ILE A 50 -8.16 7.73 17.97
C ILE A 50 -8.71 6.29 18.02
N MET A 51 -8.41 5.50 17.00
CA MET A 51 -8.80 4.09 16.89
C MET A 51 -8.17 3.25 18.03
N LEU A 52 -6.84 3.30 18.19
CA LEU A 52 -6.13 2.48 19.17
C LEU A 52 -6.44 2.90 20.62
N SER A 53 -6.73 4.16 20.87
CA SER A 53 -7.10 4.66 22.21
C SER A 53 -8.52 4.27 22.63
N GLY A 54 -9.31 3.63 21.78
CA GLY A 54 -10.69 3.22 22.04
C GLY A 54 -11.69 4.40 22.15
N LYS A 55 -11.26 5.63 21.83
CA LYS A 55 -12.15 6.80 21.87
C LYS A 55 -13.20 6.77 20.75
N ASP A 56 -12.80 6.26 19.61
CA ASP A 56 -13.68 5.96 18.48
C ASP A 56 -13.11 4.71 17.80
N SER A 57 -13.45 3.56 18.38
CA SER A 57 -12.84 2.28 18.06
C SER A 57 -13.35 1.72 16.75
N ARG A 58 -12.83 2.22 15.63
CA ARG A 58 -13.32 1.82 14.33
C ARG A 58 -12.19 1.66 13.32
N SER A 59 -12.40 0.69 12.44
CA SER A 59 -11.50 0.43 11.33
C SER A 59 -11.31 1.64 10.44
N LEU A 60 -10.12 1.78 9.85
CA LEU A 60 -9.77 2.89 8.97
C LEU A 60 -9.83 2.49 7.51
N TRP A 61 -10.20 3.46 6.67
CA TRP A 61 -10.24 3.31 5.23
C TRP A 61 -9.30 4.31 4.58
N VAL A 62 -8.25 3.81 3.91
CA VAL A 62 -7.27 4.62 3.18
C VAL A 62 -7.58 4.52 1.70
N GLU A 63 -7.92 5.65 1.09
CA GLU A 63 -8.20 5.72 -0.33
C GLU A 63 -7.35 6.78 -1.05
N GLY A 64 -7.32 6.73 -2.36
CA GLY A 64 -6.66 7.73 -3.21
C GLY A 64 -6.34 7.19 -4.59
N ALA A 65 -5.92 8.06 -5.48
CA ALA A 65 -5.52 7.68 -6.84
C ALA A 65 -4.31 6.74 -6.84
N TYR A 66 -4.08 6.08 -7.96
CA TYR A 66 -2.89 5.24 -8.13
C TYR A 66 -1.60 6.07 -7.98
N GLY A 67 -0.57 5.52 -7.35
CA GLY A 67 0.71 6.20 -7.19
C GLY A 67 0.75 7.33 -6.15
N THR A 68 -0.32 7.55 -5.37
CA THR A 68 -0.34 8.59 -4.32
C THR A 68 0.38 8.21 -3.02
N GLY A 69 0.94 6.99 -2.94
CA GLY A 69 1.66 6.53 -1.76
C GLY A 69 0.81 5.89 -0.67
N LYS A 70 -0.42 5.46 -0.97
CA LYS A 70 -1.32 4.79 -0.01
C LYS A 70 -0.71 3.59 0.70
N SER A 71 -0.19 2.65 -0.08
CA SER A 71 0.48 1.44 0.44
C SER A 71 1.67 1.80 1.31
N HIS A 72 2.49 2.76 0.86
CA HIS A 72 3.64 3.24 1.64
C HIS A 72 3.19 3.91 2.94
N ALA A 73 2.13 4.73 2.92
CA ALA A 73 1.57 5.33 4.13
C ALA A 73 1.07 4.28 5.13
N ALA A 74 0.31 3.27 4.65
CA ALA A 74 -0.21 2.20 5.50
C ALA A 74 0.92 1.34 6.10
N LEU A 75 1.93 1.00 5.28
CA LEU A 75 3.13 0.29 5.74
C LEU A 75 3.96 1.11 6.73
N THR A 76 4.03 2.43 6.53
CA THR A 76 4.72 3.32 7.48
C THR A 76 4.00 3.35 8.83
N VAL A 77 2.66 3.38 8.85
CA VAL A 77 1.88 3.26 10.10
C VAL A 77 2.20 1.93 10.79
N LYS A 78 2.12 0.81 10.07
CA LYS A 78 2.45 -0.52 10.62
C LYS A 78 3.86 -0.54 11.20
N SER A 79 4.86 -0.15 10.41
CA SER A 79 6.26 -0.19 10.83
C SER A 79 6.56 0.75 12.00
N MET A 80 5.90 1.91 12.05
CA MET A 80 5.99 2.84 13.18
C MET A 80 5.46 2.20 14.47
N LEU A 81 4.35 1.48 14.41
CA LEU A 81 3.80 0.78 15.58
C LEU A 81 4.67 -0.38 16.04
N GLU A 82 5.51 -0.95 15.18
CA GLU A 82 6.48 -2.02 15.50
C GLU A 82 7.85 -1.46 15.91
N ALA A 83 8.17 -0.22 15.54
CA ALA A 83 9.46 0.42 15.80
C ALA A 83 9.69 0.71 17.28
N SER A 84 10.94 0.98 17.67
CA SER A 84 11.27 1.46 19.00
C SER A 84 10.75 2.88 19.24
N ASP A 85 10.52 3.24 20.50
CA ASP A 85 10.07 4.58 20.86
C ASP A 85 11.06 5.66 20.42
N ASP A 86 12.36 5.35 20.46
CA ASP A 86 13.41 6.28 20.04
C ASP A 86 13.37 6.55 18.54
N GLU A 87 13.09 5.54 17.72
CA GLU A 87 12.93 5.71 16.27
C GLU A 87 11.69 6.56 15.94
N ILE A 88 10.58 6.35 16.66
CA ILE A 88 9.37 7.17 16.50
C ILE A 88 9.66 8.63 16.86
N ARG A 89 10.32 8.89 18.01
CA ARG A 89 10.70 10.23 18.43
C ARG A 89 11.66 10.89 17.44
N ALA A 90 12.63 10.16 16.91
CA ALA A 90 13.56 10.66 15.91
C ALA A 90 12.81 11.08 14.64
N TYR A 91 11.91 10.22 14.13
CA TYR A 91 11.09 10.53 12.96
C TYR A 91 10.25 11.80 13.15
N PHE A 92 9.53 11.92 14.29
CA PHE A 92 8.72 13.10 14.58
C PHE A 92 9.57 14.37 14.67
N LYS A 93 10.73 14.29 15.30
CA LYS A 93 11.68 15.41 15.41
C LYS A 93 12.26 15.81 14.07
N ASP A 94 12.69 14.86 13.24
CA ASP A 94 13.34 15.11 11.95
C ASP A 94 12.40 15.82 10.97
N TYR A 95 11.10 15.52 11.06
CA TYR A 95 10.09 16.14 10.22
C TYR A 95 9.32 17.29 10.89
N GLY A 96 9.64 17.64 12.12
CA GLY A 96 9.00 18.72 12.87
C GLY A 96 7.52 18.50 13.14
N LEU A 97 7.14 17.22 13.39
CA LEU A 97 5.77 16.85 13.71
C LEU A 97 5.43 17.15 15.18
N ARG A 98 4.15 17.15 15.52
CA ARG A 98 3.66 17.46 16.86
C ARG A 98 4.09 16.42 17.90
N ASP A 99 4.72 16.87 18.98
CA ASP A 99 5.20 16.02 20.08
C ASP A 99 4.07 15.32 20.83
N ASP A 100 2.88 15.96 20.95
CA ASP A 100 1.73 15.36 21.60
C ASP A 100 1.22 14.12 20.85
N LEU A 101 1.15 14.17 19.51
CA LEU A 101 0.79 13.02 18.69
C LEU A 101 1.85 11.91 18.78
N CYS A 102 3.14 12.27 18.80
CA CYS A 102 4.22 11.31 19.03
C CYS A 102 4.01 10.53 20.33
N GLN A 103 3.79 11.26 21.43
CA GLN A 103 3.61 10.67 22.75
C GLN A 103 2.34 9.80 22.82
N GLN A 104 1.26 10.22 22.16
CA GLN A 104 0.01 9.46 22.08
C GLN A 104 0.21 8.12 21.39
N LEU A 105 0.86 8.09 20.21
CA LEU A 105 1.14 6.84 19.47
C LEU A 105 2.05 5.90 20.24
N ILE A 106 3.07 6.43 20.93
CA ILE A 106 3.95 5.64 21.81
C ILE A 106 3.14 5.03 22.96
N THR A 107 2.23 5.79 23.55
CA THR A 107 1.37 5.32 24.63
C THR A 107 0.43 4.21 24.13
N ASP A 108 -0.23 4.41 23.00
CA ASP A 108 -1.15 3.41 22.42
C ASP A 108 -0.45 2.08 22.16
N LYS A 109 0.75 2.14 21.59
CA LYS A 109 1.59 0.98 21.32
C LYS A 109 2.02 0.27 22.60
N SER A 110 2.27 1.02 23.69
CA SER A 110 2.80 0.51 24.96
C SER A 110 1.71 0.00 25.92
N ASN A 111 0.43 0.19 25.59
CA ASN A 111 -0.72 -0.20 26.44
C ASN A 111 -0.97 -1.72 26.50
N GLY A 112 -0.03 -2.53 26.07
CA GLY A 112 -0.11 -3.98 26.08
C GLY A 112 0.47 -4.59 24.80
N ARG A 113 0.03 -5.79 24.46
CA ARG A 113 0.52 -6.50 23.27
C ARG A 113 -0.26 -6.07 22.04
N LEU A 114 0.30 -5.16 21.25
CA LEU A 114 -0.22 -4.78 19.94
C LEU A 114 0.31 -5.75 18.86
N ILE A 115 -0.60 -6.32 18.07
CA ILE A 115 -0.26 -7.17 16.93
C ILE A 115 -0.62 -6.44 15.64
N THR A 116 0.33 -6.31 14.73
CA THR A 116 0.11 -5.73 13.41
C THR A 116 0.22 -6.81 12.34
N ILE A 117 -0.72 -6.83 11.42
CA ILE A 117 -0.79 -7.80 10.33
C ILE A 117 -0.77 -7.04 9.02
N HIS A 118 -0.04 -7.53 8.04
CA HIS A 118 -0.06 -6.97 6.68
C HIS A 118 -0.38 -8.05 5.67
N ARG A 119 -1.43 -7.81 4.89
CA ARG A 119 -1.83 -8.67 3.78
C ARG A 119 -1.97 -7.82 2.52
N ILE A 120 -1.49 -8.38 1.38
CA ILE A 120 -1.59 -7.77 0.06
C ILE A 120 -2.57 -8.57 -0.77
N GLY A 121 -3.44 -7.84 -1.50
CA GLY A 121 -4.35 -8.42 -2.49
C GLY A 121 -5.58 -9.10 -1.91
N SER A 122 -6.60 -9.13 -2.72
CA SER A 122 -7.90 -9.71 -2.40
C SER A 122 -8.57 -10.42 -3.60
N ALA A 123 -7.83 -10.57 -4.70
CA ALA A 123 -8.33 -11.14 -5.96
C ALA A 123 -8.89 -12.56 -5.83
N SER A 124 -8.31 -13.37 -4.91
CA SER A 124 -8.70 -14.73 -4.67
C SER A 124 -9.96 -14.89 -3.79
N ILE A 125 -10.42 -13.79 -3.16
CA ILE A 125 -11.52 -13.80 -2.22
C ILE A 125 -12.83 -13.57 -2.96
N ARG A 126 -13.64 -14.61 -3.08
CA ARG A 126 -14.91 -14.60 -3.82
C ARG A 126 -16.11 -15.04 -2.98
N SER A 127 -15.87 -15.41 -1.73
CA SER A 127 -16.90 -15.88 -0.79
C SER A 127 -16.50 -15.51 0.64
N ASP A 128 -17.47 -15.63 1.57
CA ASP A 128 -17.21 -15.50 3.00
C ASP A 128 -16.21 -16.55 3.50
N GLN A 129 -16.20 -17.75 2.91
CA GLN A 129 -15.25 -18.80 3.24
C GLN A 129 -13.81 -18.40 2.86
N ASP A 130 -13.62 -17.85 1.66
CA ASP A 130 -12.29 -17.35 1.23
C ASP A 130 -11.82 -16.19 2.13
N LEU A 131 -12.73 -15.31 2.53
CA LEU A 131 -12.46 -14.21 3.44
C LEU A 131 -11.98 -14.71 4.79
N ILE A 132 -12.68 -15.67 5.37
CA ILE A 132 -12.35 -16.26 6.66
C ILE A 132 -10.98 -16.95 6.61
N LEU A 133 -10.72 -17.78 5.58
CA LEU A 133 -9.43 -18.43 5.39
C LEU A 133 -8.30 -17.43 5.30
N ALA A 134 -8.48 -16.37 4.50
CA ALA A 134 -7.48 -15.33 4.33
C ALA A 134 -7.15 -14.60 5.65
N LEU A 135 -8.16 -14.30 6.45
CA LEU A 135 -7.99 -13.68 7.77
C LEU A 135 -7.30 -14.63 8.74
N GLN A 136 -7.77 -15.88 8.79
CA GLN A 136 -7.26 -16.89 9.71
C GLN A 136 -5.77 -17.18 9.47
N ASP A 137 -5.39 -17.41 8.20
CA ASP A 137 -3.98 -17.65 7.84
C ASP A 137 -3.09 -16.46 8.23
N SER A 138 -3.56 -15.23 7.96
CA SER A 138 -2.80 -14.02 8.28
C SER A 138 -2.68 -13.81 9.79
N ILE A 139 -3.76 -14.01 10.55
CA ILE A 139 -3.74 -13.88 12.02
C ILE A 139 -2.86 -14.97 12.62
N ALA A 140 -3.00 -16.24 12.19
CA ALA A 140 -2.21 -17.36 12.71
C ALA A 140 -0.70 -17.15 12.46
N ALA A 141 -0.32 -16.66 11.29
CA ALA A 141 1.07 -16.33 10.99
C ALA A 141 1.61 -15.25 11.91
N ALA A 142 0.86 -14.15 12.10
CA ALA A 142 1.27 -13.07 13.00
C ALA A 142 1.37 -13.52 14.47
N LEU A 143 0.44 -14.35 14.95
CA LEU A 143 0.53 -14.93 16.30
C LEU A 143 1.80 -15.77 16.46
N GLN A 144 2.17 -16.53 15.42
CA GLN A 144 3.41 -17.30 15.43
C GLN A 144 4.64 -16.42 15.46
N GLU A 145 4.69 -15.36 14.66
CA GLU A 145 5.80 -14.38 14.67
C GLU A 145 5.98 -13.72 16.04
N HIS A 146 4.86 -13.46 16.74
CA HIS A 146 4.87 -12.92 18.10
C HIS A 146 5.07 -13.97 19.23
N GLY A 147 5.34 -15.23 18.89
CA GLY A 147 5.56 -16.32 19.85
C GLY A 147 4.32 -16.71 20.65
N ILE A 148 3.11 -16.40 20.15
CA ILE A 148 1.86 -16.75 20.80
C ILE A 148 1.49 -18.17 20.43
N THR A 149 1.47 -19.06 21.43
CA THR A 149 1.16 -20.48 21.26
C THR A 149 -0.32 -20.81 21.50
N ASN A 150 -0.97 -20.03 22.37
CA ASN A 150 -2.41 -20.17 22.58
C ASN A 150 -3.15 -19.43 21.46
N ARG A 151 -3.69 -20.18 20.51
CA ARG A 151 -4.31 -19.67 19.28
C ARG A 151 -5.85 -19.78 19.31
N GLY A 152 -6.42 -19.87 20.49
CA GLY A 152 -7.83 -20.23 20.63
C GLY A 152 -8.10 -21.66 20.15
N GLU A 153 -9.32 -22.13 20.18
CA GLU A 153 -9.64 -23.43 19.59
C GLU A 153 -9.36 -23.39 18.08
N ALA A 154 -8.20 -23.88 17.75
CA ALA A 154 -7.65 -24.29 16.46
C ALA A 154 -8.13 -23.52 15.22
N SER A 155 -7.15 -23.03 14.46
CA SER A 155 -7.36 -22.61 13.07
C SER A 155 -8.17 -23.64 12.31
N LEU A 156 -8.91 -23.24 11.29
CA LEU A 156 -9.69 -24.20 10.49
C LEU A 156 -8.88 -25.32 9.89
N LYS A 157 -7.69 -24.97 9.43
CA LYS A 157 -6.72 -25.93 8.94
C LYS A 157 -6.38 -26.94 10.04
N GLU A 158 -6.15 -26.48 11.27
CA GLU A 158 -5.88 -27.34 12.42
C GLU A 158 -7.14 -28.13 12.86
N SER A 159 -8.32 -27.51 12.80
CA SER A 159 -9.58 -28.19 13.06
C SER A 159 -9.85 -29.26 12.03
N ALA A 160 -9.62 -28.98 10.75
CA ALA A 160 -9.73 -29.97 9.68
C ALA A 160 -8.73 -31.12 9.87
N LEU A 161 -7.47 -30.78 10.15
CA LEU A 161 -6.43 -31.78 10.43
C LEU A 161 -6.77 -32.61 11.66
N ARG A 162 -7.18 -31.98 12.75
CA ARG A 162 -7.58 -32.68 14.00
C ARG A 162 -8.75 -33.61 13.72
N TRP A 163 -9.81 -33.14 13.05
CA TRP A 163 -10.96 -33.98 12.75
C TRP A 163 -10.60 -35.14 11.84
N LEU A 164 -9.78 -34.94 10.82
CA LEU A 164 -9.31 -35.99 9.91
C LEU A 164 -8.40 -37.02 10.60
N GLU A 165 -7.66 -36.62 11.64
CA GLU A 165 -6.67 -37.44 12.33
C GLU A 165 -7.19 -38.04 13.66
N ASP A 166 -8.25 -37.47 14.25
CA ASP A 166 -8.76 -37.87 15.56
C ASP A 166 -9.24 -39.34 15.56
N LYS A 167 -9.98 -39.74 14.51
CA LYS A 167 -10.51 -41.11 14.38
C LYS A 167 -10.26 -41.64 12.98
N GLU A 168 -9.82 -42.88 12.93
CA GLU A 168 -9.70 -43.62 11.65
C GLU A 168 -11.02 -43.63 10.86
N ALA A 169 -12.14 -43.70 11.55
CA ALA A 169 -13.47 -43.65 10.94
C ALA A 169 -13.73 -42.33 10.20
N ASN A 170 -13.28 -41.19 10.74
CA ASN A 170 -13.41 -39.88 10.08
C ASN A 170 -12.59 -39.86 8.78
N ARG A 171 -11.38 -40.37 8.83
CA ARG A 171 -10.46 -40.47 7.68
C ARG A 171 -11.03 -41.33 6.57
N VAL A 172 -11.51 -42.55 6.94
CA VAL A 172 -12.14 -43.49 5.99
C VAL A 172 -13.40 -42.89 5.39
N TYR A 173 -14.23 -42.25 6.23
CA TYR A 173 -15.45 -41.60 5.77
C TYR A 173 -15.14 -40.45 4.81
N PHE A 174 -14.24 -39.57 5.17
CA PHE A 174 -13.88 -38.46 4.32
C PHE A 174 -13.20 -38.92 3.01
N ASP A 175 -12.34 -39.94 3.07
CA ASP A 175 -11.73 -40.53 1.87
C ASP A 175 -12.82 -41.10 0.94
N SER A 176 -13.82 -41.76 1.46
CA SER A 176 -14.94 -42.28 0.64
C SER A 176 -15.69 -41.15 -0.07
N LEU A 177 -15.89 -40.02 0.58
CA LEU A 177 -16.57 -38.87 -0.01
C LEU A 177 -15.75 -38.24 -1.12
N ILE A 178 -14.45 -37.95 -0.90
CA ILE A 178 -13.60 -37.28 -1.89
C ILE A 178 -13.27 -38.16 -3.10
N GLN A 179 -13.51 -39.45 -3.03
CA GLN A 179 -13.39 -40.38 -4.17
C GLN A 179 -14.69 -40.50 -4.97
N GLU A 180 -15.80 -39.90 -4.56
CA GLU A 180 -17.00 -39.79 -5.37
C GLU A 180 -16.77 -38.95 -6.62
N ASP A 181 -17.40 -39.30 -7.73
CA ASP A 181 -17.27 -38.56 -9.01
C ASP A 181 -17.52 -37.05 -8.86
N LYS A 182 -18.37 -36.66 -7.92
CA LYS A 182 -18.71 -35.27 -7.59
C LYS A 182 -17.51 -34.43 -7.11
N TYR A 183 -16.59 -35.04 -6.37
CA TYR A 183 -15.51 -34.37 -5.69
C TYR A 183 -14.12 -34.76 -6.18
N MET A 184 -13.96 -35.93 -6.78
CA MET A 184 -12.67 -36.50 -7.16
C MET A 184 -11.79 -35.55 -7.96
N TRP A 185 -12.40 -34.79 -8.88
CA TRP A 185 -11.69 -33.83 -9.68
C TRP A 185 -11.24 -32.58 -8.90
N ASP A 186 -12.02 -32.15 -7.90
CA ASP A 186 -11.68 -31.02 -7.03
C ASP A 186 -10.42 -31.36 -6.20
N PHE A 187 -10.25 -32.59 -5.80
CA PHE A 187 -9.07 -33.07 -5.07
C PHE A 187 -7.95 -33.61 -5.97
N GLY A 188 -8.14 -33.59 -7.29
CA GLY A 188 -7.15 -34.07 -8.26
C GLY A 188 -6.87 -35.58 -8.10
N GLY A 189 -7.86 -36.37 -7.72
CA GLY A 189 -7.74 -37.80 -7.47
C GLY A 189 -6.94 -38.20 -6.23
N LYS A 190 -6.62 -37.23 -5.34
CA LYS A 190 -5.87 -37.50 -4.11
C LYS A 190 -6.71 -38.23 -3.08
N HIS A 191 -6.07 -39.10 -2.35
CA HIS A 191 -6.62 -39.74 -1.15
C HIS A 191 -6.41 -38.85 0.08
N VAL A 192 -7.17 -39.11 1.14
CA VAL A 192 -7.18 -38.30 2.37
C VAL A 192 -5.78 -38.10 2.98
N ASN A 193 -4.92 -39.10 2.93
CA ASN A 193 -3.54 -38.95 3.45
C ASN A 193 -2.69 -37.97 2.65
N GLU A 194 -2.91 -37.88 1.34
CA GLU A 194 -2.26 -36.87 0.48
C GLU A 194 -2.83 -35.49 0.74
N VAL A 195 -4.14 -35.36 0.97
CA VAL A 195 -4.82 -34.15 1.40
C VAL A 195 -4.22 -33.63 2.72
N ILE A 196 -4.09 -34.48 3.72
CA ILE A 196 -3.46 -34.19 5.01
C ILE A 196 -2.00 -33.71 4.79
N SER A 197 -1.27 -34.39 3.90
CA SER A 197 0.11 -34.03 3.57
C SER A 197 0.20 -32.63 2.94
N VAL A 198 -0.70 -32.30 2.02
CA VAL A 198 -0.77 -30.94 1.43
C VAL A 198 -1.04 -29.89 2.50
N LEU A 199 -2.01 -30.14 3.39
CA LEU A 199 -2.33 -29.22 4.47
C LEU A 199 -1.17 -28.99 5.43
N LYS A 200 -0.37 -30.04 5.73
CA LYS A 200 0.74 -29.94 6.70
C LYS A 200 2.02 -29.36 6.12
N ASN A 201 2.37 -29.75 4.91
CA ASN A 201 3.72 -29.64 4.39
C ASN A 201 3.85 -28.73 3.17
N SER A 202 2.74 -28.25 2.58
CA SER A 202 2.84 -27.36 1.40
C SER A 202 3.20 -25.96 1.84
N GLU A 203 4.22 -25.39 1.19
CA GLU A 203 4.58 -23.97 1.28
C GLU A 203 3.76 -23.11 0.30
N ASP A 204 3.02 -23.73 -0.62
CA ASP A 204 2.12 -23.06 -1.55
C ASP A 204 0.78 -22.75 -0.87
N GLU A 205 0.64 -21.53 -0.38
CA GLU A 205 -0.58 -21.01 0.26
C GLU A 205 -1.81 -21.14 -0.65
N ALA A 206 -1.66 -20.95 -1.96
CA ALA A 206 -2.78 -21.05 -2.90
C ALA A 206 -3.27 -22.49 -3.00
N ALA A 207 -2.35 -23.46 -2.99
CA ALA A 207 -2.69 -24.89 -2.98
C ALA A 207 -3.38 -25.29 -1.66
N VAL A 208 -2.90 -24.81 -0.52
CA VAL A 208 -3.51 -25.04 0.79
C VAL A 208 -4.91 -24.45 0.86
N SER A 209 -5.08 -23.19 0.44
CA SER A 209 -6.38 -22.50 0.43
C SER A 209 -7.39 -23.20 -0.49
N LYS A 210 -6.93 -23.65 -1.67
CA LYS A 210 -7.78 -24.44 -2.58
C LYS A 210 -8.21 -25.75 -1.94
N MET A 211 -7.28 -26.47 -1.31
CA MET A 211 -7.56 -27.73 -0.62
C MET A 211 -8.56 -27.55 0.51
N MET A 212 -8.39 -26.48 1.32
CA MET A 212 -9.33 -26.17 2.40
C MET A 212 -10.73 -25.85 1.87
N ARG A 213 -10.86 -25.05 0.81
CA ARG A 213 -12.18 -24.80 0.17
C ARG A 213 -12.87 -26.08 -0.25
N ASN A 214 -12.14 -27.01 -0.83
CA ASN A 214 -12.69 -28.30 -1.26
C ASN A 214 -13.13 -29.12 -0.07
N ILE A 215 -12.36 -29.15 1.02
CA ILE A 215 -12.73 -29.86 2.28
C ILE A 215 -14.03 -29.25 2.85
N LEU A 216 -14.12 -27.93 2.90
CA LEU A 216 -15.30 -27.25 3.44
C LEU A 216 -16.55 -27.50 2.59
N LYS A 217 -16.41 -27.49 1.25
CA LYS A 217 -17.50 -27.86 0.33
C LYS A 217 -18.02 -29.28 0.59
N VAL A 218 -17.10 -30.24 0.73
CA VAL A 218 -17.48 -31.61 1.08
C VAL A 218 -18.16 -31.66 2.44
N ALA A 219 -17.63 -30.94 3.42
CA ALA A 219 -18.19 -30.90 4.77
C ALA A 219 -19.60 -30.28 4.80
N GLU A 220 -19.83 -29.21 4.07
CA GLU A 220 -21.14 -28.55 3.96
C GLU A 220 -22.16 -29.47 3.28
N ASP A 221 -21.81 -30.04 2.13
CA ASP A 221 -22.67 -30.94 1.34
C ASP A 221 -23.05 -32.18 2.10
N ASN A 222 -22.21 -32.63 3.04
CA ASN A 222 -22.42 -33.88 3.80
C ASN A 222 -22.75 -33.66 5.28
N GLY A 223 -23.00 -32.43 5.69
CA GLY A 223 -23.43 -32.07 7.05
C GLY A 223 -22.36 -32.32 8.12
N ILE A 224 -21.07 -32.24 7.79
CA ILE A 224 -19.97 -32.42 8.75
C ILE A 224 -19.82 -31.12 9.56
N THR A 225 -20.59 -31.02 10.64
CA THR A 225 -20.65 -29.79 11.46
C THR A 225 -19.35 -29.45 12.16
N ALA A 226 -18.46 -30.42 12.39
CA ALA A 226 -17.14 -30.20 12.98
C ALA A 226 -16.18 -29.36 12.10
N LEU A 227 -16.51 -29.21 10.82
CA LEU A 227 -15.74 -28.44 9.85
C LEU A 227 -16.51 -27.20 9.35
N ARG A 228 -17.54 -26.77 10.08
CA ARG A 228 -18.35 -25.63 9.67
C ARG A 228 -17.59 -24.33 9.91
N LEU A 229 -17.61 -23.49 8.88
CA LEU A 229 -17.04 -22.15 8.88
C LEU A 229 -18.10 -21.15 8.56
N ASP A 230 -18.41 -20.33 9.53
CA ASP A 230 -19.23 -19.16 9.29
C ASP A 230 -18.58 -17.90 9.91
N ILE A 231 -19.03 -16.75 9.47
CA ILE A 231 -18.54 -15.46 9.97
C ILE A 231 -18.69 -15.32 11.49
N PRO A 232 -19.82 -15.73 12.13
CA PRO A 232 -19.93 -15.71 13.58
C PRO A 232 -18.85 -16.51 14.29
N ALA A 233 -18.56 -17.74 13.85
CA ALA A 233 -17.49 -18.55 14.46
C ALA A 233 -16.11 -17.90 14.31
N MET A 234 -15.85 -17.25 13.18
CA MET A 234 -14.61 -16.48 12.98
C MET A 234 -14.54 -15.27 13.92
N CYS A 235 -15.63 -14.55 14.11
CA CYS A 235 -15.69 -13.44 15.07
C CYS A 235 -15.39 -13.92 16.49
N ASP A 236 -15.99 -15.03 16.92
CA ASP A 236 -15.78 -15.60 18.25
C ASP A 236 -14.34 -16.08 18.44
N TRP A 237 -13.75 -16.68 17.40
CA TRP A 237 -12.33 -17.05 17.42
C TRP A 237 -11.40 -15.86 17.58
N ILE A 238 -11.62 -14.75 16.83
CA ILE A 238 -10.83 -13.53 16.97
C ILE A 238 -10.93 -12.97 18.39
N LYS A 239 -12.15 -12.92 18.94
CA LYS A 239 -12.40 -12.43 20.31
C LYS A 239 -11.68 -13.30 21.34
N SER A 240 -11.77 -14.63 21.22
CA SER A 240 -11.10 -15.54 22.17
C SER A 240 -9.58 -15.38 22.13
N ILE A 241 -8.99 -15.20 20.94
CA ILE A 241 -7.54 -14.95 20.82
C ILE A 241 -7.15 -13.68 21.56
N ILE A 242 -7.92 -12.61 21.41
CA ILE A 242 -7.65 -11.32 22.07
C ILE A 242 -7.70 -11.50 23.59
N ASP A 243 -8.77 -12.10 24.09
CA ASP A 243 -9.00 -12.26 25.53
C ASP A 243 -8.02 -13.23 26.19
N GLU A 244 -7.74 -14.37 25.55
CA GLU A 244 -6.86 -15.42 26.10
C GLU A 244 -5.37 -15.07 26.10
N ASN A 245 -4.97 -14.10 25.27
CA ASN A 245 -3.55 -13.70 25.13
C ASN A 245 -3.25 -12.28 25.60
N ASP A 246 -4.19 -11.62 26.28
CA ASP A 246 -4.05 -10.23 26.73
C ASP A 246 -3.57 -9.28 25.60
N ILE A 247 -4.17 -9.44 24.41
CA ILE A 247 -3.84 -8.62 23.26
C ILE A 247 -4.54 -7.27 23.40
N SER A 248 -3.75 -6.19 23.42
CA SER A 248 -4.29 -4.83 23.53
C SER A 248 -4.97 -4.35 22.26
N ALA A 249 -4.47 -4.77 21.10
CA ALA A 249 -5.13 -4.56 19.81
C ALA A 249 -4.52 -5.46 18.72
N ILE A 250 -5.34 -5.79 17.73
CA ILE A 250 -4.90 -6.35 16.43
C ILE A 250 -5.21 -5.32 15.35
N LEU A 251 -4.18 -4.82 14.67
CA LEU A 251 -4.31 -3.96 13.51
C LEU A 251 -4.03 -4.76 12.23
N PHE A 252 -5.09 -5.02 11.48
CA PHE A 252 -5.02 -5.75 10.21
C PHE A 252 -4.93 -4.77 9.03
N VAL A 253 -3.72 -4.54 8.54
CA VAL A 253 -3.46 -3.72 7.34
C VAL A 253 -3.69 -4.58 6.11
N TRP A 254 -4.73 -4.27 5.34
CA TRP A 254 -5.06 -4.98 4.11
C TRP A 254 -4.87 -4.08 2.90
N ASP A 255 -3.77 -4.26 2.21
CA ASP A 255 -3.43 -3.51 1.02
C ASP A 255 -4.02 -4.15 -0.25
N GLU A 256 -4.27 -3.34 -1.28
CA GLU A 256 -4.91 -3.76 -2.54
C GLU A 256 -6.27 -4.46 -2.32
N PHE A 257 -7.07 -3.95 -1.40
CA PHE A 257 -8.37 -4.52 -1.07
C PHE A 257 -9.47 -4.19 -2.10
N THR A 258 -9.14 -3.47 -3.14
CA THR A 258 -10.05 -3.01 -4.22
C THR A 258 -10.79 -4.18 -4.87
N GLU A 259 -10.08 -5.25 -5.19
CA GLU A 259 -10.64 -6.40 -5.92
C GLU A 259 -11.67 -7.19 -5.12
N TYR A 260 -11.58 -7.17 -3.78
CA TYR A 260 -12.61 -7.75 -2.93
C TYR A 260 -13.99 -7.13 -3.22
N PHE A 261 -14.06 -5.82 -3.29
CA PHE A 261 -15.33 -5.13 -3.58
C PHE A 261 -15.83 -5.40 -4.99
N GLN A 262 -14.95 -5.49 -5.96
CA GLN A 262 -15.30 -5.80 -7.35
C GLN A 262 -15.86 -7.21 -7.48
N ASN A 263 -15.28 -8.17 -6.77
CA ASN A 263 -15.67 -9.58 -6.84
C ASN A 263 -16.92 -9.91 -5.99
N ASN A 264 -17.18 -9.15 -4.92
CA ASN A 264 -18.19 -9.47 -3.91
C ASN A 264 -19.28 -8.37 -3.77
N GLN A 265 -19.64 -7.66 -4.83
CA GLN A 265 -20.58 -6.52 -4.79
C GLN A 265 -21.91 -6.83 -4.10
N ASN A 266 -22.36 -8.08 -4.15
CA ASN A 266 -23.64 -8.52 -3.59
C ASN A 266 -23.49 -9.27 -2.23
N ALA A 267 -22.28 -9.49 -1.74
CA ALA A 267 -22.00 -10.34 -0.57
C ALA A 267 -21.01 -9.68 0.40
N LEU A 268 -21.29 -8.43 0.80
CA LEU A 268 -20.41 -7.66 1.70
C LEU A 268 -20.80 -7.82 3.19
N THR A 269 -21.82 -8.61 3.49
CA THR A 269 -22.34 -8.77 4.86
C THR A 269 -21.31 -9.44 5.78
N GLY A 270 -20.59 -10.44 5.28
CA GLY A 270 -19.55 -11.13 6.07
C GLY A 270 -18.43 -10.19 6.49
N PHE A 271 -17.90 -9.39 5.56
CA PHE A 271 -16.88 -8.39 5.85
C PHE A 271 -17.37 -7.33 6.84
N GLN A 272 -18.62 -6.89 6.70
CA GLN A 272 -19.22 -5.92 7.61
C GLN A 272 -19.30 -6.46 9.04
N THR A 273 -19.73 -7.72 9.21
CA THR A 273 -19.82 -8.37 10.53
C THR A 273 -18.44 -8.50 11.18
N LEU A 274 -17.41 -8.83 10.39
CA LEU A 274 -16.03 -8.87 10.88
C LEU A 274 -15.53 -7.49 11.31
N ALA A 275 -15.86 -6.44 10.57
CA ALA A 275 -15.50 -5.07 10.95
C ALA A 275 -16.21 -4.60 12.24
N GLU A 276 -17.41 -5.11 12.50
CA GLU A 276 -18.19 -4.84 13.73
C GLU A 276 -17.56 -5.43 15.00
N ILE A 277 -16.57 -6.33 14.90
CA ILE A 277 -15.81 -6.82 16.07
C ILE A 277 -15.20 -5.66 16.84
N SER A 278 -14.76 -4.61 16.15
CA SER A 278 -14.17 -3.41 16.77
C SER A 278 -15.09 -2.68 17.75
N GLU A 279 -16.40 -2.91 17.72
CA GLU A 279 -17.34 -2.35 18.68
C GLU A 279 -17.23 -2.99 20.07
N SER A 280 -16.71 -4.20 20.17
CA SER A 280 -16.62 -4.96 21.41
C SER A 280 -15.20 -5.39 21.79
N HIS A 281 -14.33 -5.61 20.81
CA HIS A 281 -12.95 -6.06 21.01
C HIS A 281 -12.00 -5.26 20.13
N PRO A 282 -10.74 -5.06 20.53
CA PRO A 282 -9.77 -4.23 19.81
C PRO A 282 -9.21 -4.95 18.58
N PHE A 283 -10.06 -5.24 17.61
CA PHE A 283 -9.71 -5.77 16.29
C PHE A 283 -10.07 -4.73 15.23
N TYR A 284 -9.08 -4.23 14.53
CA TYR A 284 -9.23 -3.11 13.60
C TYR A 284 -8.68 -3.45 12.22
N PHE A 285 -9.41 -3.05 11.19
CA PHE A 285 -8.90 -3.02 9.82
C PHE A 285 -8.32 -1.65 9.47
N LEU A 286 -7.20 -1.64 8.76
CA LEU A 286 -6.73 -0.53 7.96
C LEU A 286 -6.77 -0.98 6.50
N ILE A 287 -7.85 -0.61 5.81
CA ILE A 287 -8.12 -1.05 4.43
C ILE A 287 -7.54 -0.04 3.45
N VAL A 288 -6.75 -0.50 2.48
CA VAL A 288 -6.19 0.34 1.42
C VAL A 288 -6.86 0.01 0.09
N THR A 289 -7.48 1.01 -0.52
CA THR A 289 -8.20 0.85 -1.79
C THR A 289 -7.90 1.99 -2.76
N HIS A 290 -8.38 1.83 -3.98
CA HIS A 290 -8.63 2.96 -4.88
C HIS A 290 -9.81 3.80 -4.36
N GLU A 291 -10.16 4.88 -5.05
CA GLU A 291 -11.27 5.73 -4.63
C GLU A 291 -12.57 4.93 -4.48
N SER A 292 -13.18 4.99 -3.32
CA SER A 292 -14.41 4.24 -3.00
C SER A 292 -15.58 4.61 -3.94
N SER A 293 -15.57 5.83 -4.48
CA SER A 293 -16.57 6.30 -5.45
C SER A 293 -16.55 5.54 -6.76
N SER A 294 -15.39 5.01 -7.16
CA SER A 294 -15.24 4.19 -8.38
C SER A 294 -15.53 2.71 -8.14
N LEU A 295 -15.41 2.25 -6.90
CA LEU A 295 -15.53 0.84 -6.53
C LEU A 295 -16.97 0.39 -6.26
N ILE A 296 -17.75 1.24 -5.61
CA ILE A 296 -19.12 0.95 -5.22
C ILE A 296 -20.01 1.97 -5.88
N GLN A 297 -20.61 1.59 -7.03
CA GLN A 297 -21.45 2.48 -7.82
C GLN A 297 -22.77 2.82 -7.11
N ASP A 298 -23.31 1.88 -6.33
CA ASP A 298 -24.49 2.12 -5.50
C ASP A 298 -24.12 3.04 -4.32
N LYS A 299 -24.65 4.27 -4.35
CA LYS A 299 -24.40 5.29 -3.31
C LYS A 299 -24.91 4.86 -1.94
N ASP A 300 -26.02 4.13 -1.88
CA ASP A 300 -26.63 3.70 -0.62
C ASP A 300 -25.83 2.54 -0.01
N MET A 301 -25.40 1.59 -0.83
CA MET A 301 -24.53 0.50 -0.40
C MET A 301 -23.17 1.05 0.05
N ARG A 302 -22.55 1.95 -0.71
CA ARG A 302 -21.30 2.62 -0.31
C ARG A 302 -21.45 3.33 1.04
N LYS A 303 -22.52 4.11 1.22
CA LYS A 303 -22.81 4.79 2.48
C LYS A 303 -23.01 3.81 3.63
N LYS A 304 -23.69 2.69 3.41
CA LYS A 304 -23.85 1.64 4.44
C LYS A 304 -22.52 1.01 4.83
N ILE A 305 -21.66 0.70 3.86
CA ILE A 305 -20.33 0.13 4.12
C ILE A 305 -19.46 1.15 4.87
N LEU A 306 -19.33 2.36 4.34
CA LEU A 306 -18.54 3.41 4.98
C LEU A 306 -19.09 3.79 6.36
N ASN A 307 -20.41 3.83 6.55
CA ASN A 307 -21.00 4.10 7.85
C ASN A 307 -20.75 2.99 8.88
N ARG A 308 -20.50 1.76 8.46
CA ARG A 308 -20.15 0.65 9.37
C ARG A 308 -18.67 0.62 9.73
N PHE A 309 -17.81 1.20 8.90
CA PHE A 309 -16.46 1.57 9.30
C PHE A 309 -16.43 2.85 10.12
N VAL A 310 -17.56 3.39 10.36
CA VAL A 310 -18.02 4.42 11.23
C VAL A 310 -17.35 5.78 11.25
N GLY A 311 -18.17 6.78 11.14
CA GLY A 311 -17.83 8.20 11.19
C GLY A 311 -17.00 8.61 9.99
N ASP A 312 -16.23 9.65 10.14
CA ASP A 312 -15.29 10.13 9.11
C ASP A 312 -13.98 9.32 9.17
N VAL A 313 -14.08 8.02 8.86
CA VAL A 313 -12.95 7.07 8.92
C VAL A 313 -12.14 7.00 7.64
N THR A 314 -12.63 7.59 6.56
CA THR A 314 -11.91 7.64 5.30
C THR A 314 -10.79 8.65 5.38
N VAL A 315 -9.57 8.21 5.10
CA VAL A 315 -8.40 9.04 4.90
C VAL A 315 -8.02 8.99 3.44
N ARG A 316 -8.21 10.10 2.74
CA ARG A 316 -7.78 10.21 1.35
C ARG A 316 -6.33 10.63 1.31
N ILE A 317 -5.47 9.71 0.85
CA ILE A 317 -4.07 10.02 0.62
C ILE A 317 -3.96 10.74 -0.72
N GLU A 318 -3.62 12.00 -0.64
CA GLU A 318 -3.37 12.85 -1.79
C GLU A 318 -1.90 13.28 -1.77
N MET A 319 -1.28 13.29 -2.94
CA MET A 319 0.05 13.85 -3.09
C MET A 319 -0.10 15.38 -3.27
N PRO A 320 0.28 16.19 -2.28
CA PRO A 320 0.26 17.65 -2.43
C PRO A 320 1.15 18.09 -3.59
N GLU A 321 0.83 19.21 -4.22
CA GLU A 321 1.60 19.68 -5.38
C GLU A 321 3.09 19.90 -5.06
N ASN A 322 3.40 20.42 -3.89
CA ASN A 322 4.77 20.62 -3.42
C ASN A 322 5.50 19.31 -3.12
N MET A 323 4.79 18.23 -2.80
CA MET A 323 5.40 16.94 -2.51
C MET A 323 6.14 16.36 -3.71
N ALA A 324 5.56 16.49 -4.91
CA ALA A 324 6.20 16.02 -6.13
C ALA A 324 7.59 16.67 -6.31
N PHE A 325 7.70 17.97 -6.07
CA PHE A 325 8.98 18.68 -6.16
C PHE A 325 9.99 18.23 -5.11
N ARG A 326 9.55 18.02 -3.87
CA ARG A 326 10.41 17.49 -2.79
C ARG A 326 10.92 16.10 -3.08
N LEU A 327 10.06 15.22 -3.57
CA LEU A 327 10.44 13.85 -3.93
C LEU A 327 11.44 13.85 -5.10
N MET A 328 11.23 14.69 -6.13
CA MET A 328 12.19 14.83 -7.22
C MET A 328 13.54 15.33 -6.70
N ALA A 329 13.55 16.32 -5.82
CA ALA A 329 14.78 16.86 -5.23
C ALA A 329 15.51 15.84 -4.34
N GLN A 330 14.79 15.06 -3.56
CA GLN A 330 15.35 14.00 -2.71
C GLN A 330 15.94 12.85 -3.52
N ALA A 331 15.38 12.56 -4.70
CA ALA A 331 15.93 11.54 -5.59
C ALA A 331 17.30 11.93 -6.14
N MET A 332 17.63 13.23 -6.23
CA MET A 332 18.88 13.75 -6.76
C MET A 332 19.96 13.83 -5.67
N LYS A 333 20.84 12.85 -5.61
CA LYS A 333 21.96 12.81 -4.67
C LYS A 333 23.18 13.57 -5.26
N THR A 334 23.47 14.73 -4.71
CA THR A 334 24.60 15.55 -5.13
C THR A 334 25.94 14.88 -4.77
N THR A 335 26.95 15.09 -5.59
CA THR A 335 28.31 14.62 -5.32
C THR A 335 28.93 15.31 -4.10
N ASP A 336 29.75 14.56 -3.37
CA ASP A 336 30.56 15.09 -2.25
C ASP A 336 31.97 15.52 -2.71
N ASP A 337 32.25 15.46 -4.03
CA ASP A 337 33.55 15.83 -4.59
C ASP A 337 33.83 17.32 -4.37
N PRO A 338 34.97 17.67 -3.72
CA PRO A 338 35.27 19.05 -3.34
C PRO A 338 35.51 19.99 -4.52
N VAL A 339 35.74 19.47 -5.73
CA VAL A 339 35.89 20.25 -6.96
C VAL A 339 34.57 20.42 -7.67
N LEU A 340 33.78 19.34 -7.77
CA LEU A 340 32.53 19.34 -8.53
C LEU A 340 31.37 19.99 -7.76
N LEU A 341 31.34 19.90 -6.43
CA LEU A 341 30.28 20.48 -5.63
C LEU A 341 30.18 22.02 -5.74
N PRO A 342 31.29 22.80 -5.65
CA PRO A 342 31.23 24.24 -5.88
C PRO A 342 30.85 24.59 -7.32
N GLU A 343 31.35 23.85 -8.29
CA GLU A 343 31.01 24.02 -9.70
C GLU A 343 29.52 23.81 -9.95
N TRP A 344 28.95 22.72 -9.41
CA TRP A 344 27.50 22.47 -9.45
C TRP A 344 26.68 23.56 -8.78
N THR A 345 27.12 24.01 -7.61
CA THR A 345 26.46 25.12 -6.90
C THR A 345 26.34 26.37 -7.76
N LYS A 346 27.39 26.70 -8.49
CA LYS A 346 27.38 27.83 -9.43
C LYS A 346 26.39 27.59 -10.57
N TYR A 347 26.49 26.46 -11.28
CA TYR A 347 25.60 26.16 -12.41
C TYR A 347 24.12 26.10 -11.96
N LYS A 348 23.85 25.51 -10.81
CA LYS A 348 22.51 25.49 -10.23
C LYS A 348 22.00 26.90 -9.95
N GLY A 349 22.86 27.82 -9.50
CA GLY A 349 22.54 29.22 -9.31
C GLY A 349 22.16 29.91 -10.61
N ASP A 350 23.02 29.78 -11.63
CA ASP A 350 22.82 30.38 -12.94
C ASP A 350 21.53 29.93 -13.63
N LEU A 351 21.27 28.61 -13.59
CA LEU A 351 20.03 28.02 -14.12
C LEU A 351 18.78 28.51 -13.39
N ASN A 352 18.87 28.61 -12.06
CA ASN A 352 17.77 29.13 -11.25
C ASN A 352 17.49 30.62 -11.50
N GLU A 353 18.51 31.42 -11.72
CA GLU A 353 18.35 32.82 -12.08
C GLU A 353 17.54 32.97 -13.37
N GLY A 354 17.89 32.21 -14.41
CA GLY A 354 17.14 32.16 -15.68
C GLY A 354 15.68 31.75 -15.54
N LEU A 355 15.33 30.93 -14.51
CA LEU A 355 13.98 30.45 -14.28
C LEU A 355 13.14 31.32 -13.32
N THR A 356 13.63 32.43 -12.85
CA THR A 356 12.95 33.28 -11.84
C THR A 356 11.55 33.72 -12.27
N SER A 357 11.38 34.15 -13.53
CA SER A 357 10.07 34.55 -14.04
C SER A 357 9.06 33.37 -14.10
N VAL A 358 9.54 32.22 -14.53
CA VAL A 358 8.73 30.98 -14.60
C VAL A 358 8.25 30.58 -13.21
N ARG A 359 9.16 30.55 -12.23
CA ARG A 359 8.82 30.17 -10.85
C ARG A 359 7.79 31.12 -10.25
N ASN A 360 7.98 32.42 -10.43
CA ASN A 360 7.03 33.44 -9.96
C ASN A 360 5.63 33.26 -10.57
N THR A 361 5.57 32.91 -11.85
CA THR A 361 4.30 32.64 -12.54
C THR A 361 3.59 31.41 -11.95
N ILE A 362 4.31 30.32 -11.72
CA ILE A 362 3.74 29.11 -11.11
C ILE A 362 3.23 29.40 -9.70
N ILE A 363 4.03 30.07 -8.87
CA ILE A 363 3.65 30.43 -7.50
C ILE A 363 2.41 31.33 -7.48
N ALA A 364 2.35 32.33 -8.35
CA ALA A 364 1.19 33.21 -8.46
C ALA A 364 -0.07 32.46 -8.92
N SER A 365 0.07 31.54 -9.87
CA SER A 365 -1.02 30.70 -10.35
C SER A 365 -1.52 29.76 -9.24
N ALA A 366 -0.64 29.07 -8.53
CA ALA A 366 -0.99 28.20 -7.42
C ALA A 366 -1.74 28.95 -6.30
N LYS A 367 -1.30 30.16 -5.96
CA LYS A 367 -2.00 31.02 -4.99
C LYS A 367 -3.42 31.40 -5.44
N LYS A 368 -3.62 31.63 -6.74
CA LYS A 368 -4.90 32.05 -7.31
C LYS A 368 -5.94 30.91 -7.34
N HIS A 369 -5.49 29.67 -7.46
CA HIS A 369 -6.35 28.49 -7.56
C HIS A 369 -6.50 27.73 -6.22
N SER A 370 -5.79 28.16 -5.16
CA SER A 370 -5.98 27.57 -3.84
C SER A 370 -7.36 27.95 -3.29
N THR A 371 -8.25 26.96 -3.19
CA THR A 371 -9.54 27.12 -2.51
C THR A 371 -9.31 27.39 -1.01
N MET A 372 -10.15 28.23 -0.41
CA MET A 372 -10.10 28.58 1.02
C MET A 372 -10.00 27.29 1.87
N GLY A 373 -8.84 27.07 2.49
CA GLY A 373 -8.58 25.96 3.41
C GLY A 373 -7.41 25.04 3.04
N GLN A 374 -6.92 25.03 1.81
CA GLN A 374 -5.73 24.26 1.43
C GLN A 374 -4.48 25.14 1.45
N LYS A 375 -3.62 24.97 2.46
CA LYS A 375 -2.36 25.70 2.66
C LYS A 375 -1.16 25.14 1.85
N THR A 376 -1.36 24.41 0.81
CA THR A 376 -0.24 23.90 -0.02
C THR A 376 0.22 24.98 -0.99
N VAL A 377 1.08 25.87 -0.50
CA VAL A 377 1.73 26.89 -1.33
C VAL A 377 3.04 26.29 -1.84
N ILE A 378 3.16 26.12 -3.16
CA ILE A 378 4.44 25.81 -3.81
C ILE A 378 5.41 26.96 -3.47
N SER A 379 6.54 26.61 -2.85
CA SER A 379 7.57 27.60 -2.49
C SER A 379 8.60 27.76 -3.60
N ASP A 380 9.20 28.94 -3.66
CA ASP A 380 10.32 29.19 -4.60
C ASP A 380 11.49 28.23 -4.34
N THR A 381 11.78 27.92 -3.08
CA THR A 381 12.85 26.97 -2.69
C THR A 381 12.61 25.57 -3.24
N GLU A 382 11.36 25.08 -3.21
CA GLU A 382 11.01 23.78 -3.77
C GLU A 382 11.24 23.73 -5.28
N LEU A 383 10.82 24.77 -6.01
CA LEU A 383 11.05 24.88 -7.45
C LEU A 383 12.54 25.05 -7.81
N GLN A 384 13.34 25.70 -6.96
CA GLN A 384 14.80 25.79 -7.14
C GLN A 384 15.49 24.45 -6.92
N SER A 385 14.94 23.59 -6.07
CA SER A 385 15.57 22.32 -5.69
C SER A 385 15.56 21.27 -6.80
N ILE A 386 14.63 21.37 -7.76
CA ILE A 386 14.42 20.37 -8.82
C ILE A 386 15.26 20.58 -10.10
N VAL A 387 16.04 21.66 -10.18
CA VAL A 387 16.93 21.92 -11.32
C VAL A 387 17.89 20.72 -11.48
N PRO A 388 18.05 20.17 -12.69
CA PRO A 388 17.79 20.71 -14.04
C PRO A 388 16.40 20.40 -14.64
N ILE A 389 15.43 19.95 -13.86
CA ILE A 389 14.07 19.77 -14.38
C ILE A 389 13.41 21.15 -14.48
N HIS A 390 12.91 21.49 -15.67
CA HIS A 390 12.18 22.75 -15.85
C HIS A 390 10.89 22.75 -15.01
N PRO A 391 10.56 23.83 -14.28
CA PRO A 391 9.41 23.86 -13.37
C PRO A 391 8.07 23.45 -14.00
N TYR A 392 7.81 23.83 -15.26
CA TYR A 392 6.62 23.39 -15.99
C TYR A 392 6.65 21.88 -16.32
N ALA A 393 7.83 21.32 -16.62
CA ALA A 393 7.96 19.89 -16.85
C ALA A 393 7.67 19.11 -15.56
N ALA A 394 8.18 19.58 -14.43
CA ALA A 394 7.91 18.96 -13.13
C ALA A 394 6.42 19.03 -12.74
N LEU A 395 5.76 20.16 -13.01
CA LEU A 395 4.32 20.32 -12.77
C LEU A 395 3.49 19.36 -13.66
N LEU A 396 3.83 19.28 -14.94
CA LEU A 396 3.15 18.38 -15.88
C LEU A 396 3.42 16.91 -15.53
N LEU A 397 4.64 16.55 -15.14
CA LEU A 397 5.01 15.20 -14.76
C LEU A 397 4.11 14.63 -13.64
N LYS A 398 3.77 15.47 -12.65
CA LYS A 398 2.79 15.11 -11.62
C LYS A 398 1.41 14.84 -12.21
N HIS A 399 0.91 15.73 -13.05
CA HIS A 399 -0.44 15.57 -13.63
C HIS A 399 -0.51 14.38 -14.59
N MET A 400 0.52 14.14 -15.36
CA MET A 400 0.60 12.99 -16.26
C MET A 400 0.57 11.66 -15.49
N SER A 401 1.30 11.54 -14.38
CA SER A 401 1.27 10.30 -13.58
C SER A 401 -0.12 9.96 -13.02
N VAL A 402 -0.97 10.95 -12.80
CA VAL A 402 -2.37 10.74 -12.38
C VAL A 402 -3.27 10.40 -13.57
N ALA A 403 -3.06 11.03 -14.72
CA ALA A 403 -3.88 10.84 -15.93
C ALA A 403 -3.62 9.50 -16.63
N PHE A 404 -2.37 9.03 -16.57
CA PHE A 404 -2.00 7.71 -17.10
C PHE A 404 -2.30 6.65 -16.03
N ASN A 405 -3.46 6.04 -16.07
CA ASN A 405 -3.90 4.94 -15.21
C ASN A 405 -3.03 3.67 -15.31
N SER A 406 -1.81 3.74 -15.85
CA SER A 406 -0.97 2.58 -16.05
C SER A 406 -0.12 2.30 -14.81
N ASN A 407 -0.16 1.06 -14.37
CA ASN A 407 0.65 0.48 -13.28
C ASN A 407 2.17 0.59 -13.51
N ALA A 408 2.63 1.07 -14.66
CA ALA A 408 4.02 0.97 -15.09
C ALA A 408 4.73 2.32 -15.30
N ARG A 409 4.04 3.48 -15.20
CA ARG A 409 4.67 4.77 -15.56
C ARG A 409 4.23 5.91 -14.66
N SER A 410 4.73 5.88 -13.44
CA SER A 410 4.59 6.97 -12.49
C SER A 410 5.68 8.04 -12.70
N MET A 411 5.54 9.18 -12.04
CA MET A 411 6.60 10.16 -11.89
C MET A 411 7.91 9.54 -11.38
N PHE A 412 7.79 8.53 -10.51
CA PHE A 412 8.93 7.81 -9.94
C PHE A 412 9.63 6.97 -10.99
N ASP A 413 8.88 6.25 -11.83
CA ASP A 413 9.47 5.45 -12.93
C ASP A 413 10.22 6.33 -13.90
N PHE A 414 9.70 7.53 -14.20
CA PHE A 414 10.39 8.51 -15.03
C PHE A 414 11.75 8.92 -14.44
N ILE A 415 11.81 9.11 -13.12
CA ILE A 415 13.04 9.56 -12.45
C ILE A 415 14.08 8.45 -12.39
N ILE A 416 13.68 7.19 -12.08
CA ILE A 416 14.61 6.08 -11.84
C ILE A 416 14.88 5.22 -13.07
N SER A 417 14.06 5.26 -14.11
CA SER A 417 14.17 4.38 -15.26
C SER A 417 15.54 4.42 -15.90
N ASN A 418 16.12 3.22 -16.02
CA ASN A 418 17.39 2.97 -16.70
C ASN A 418 17.20 2.50 -18.14
N ASP A 419 15.96 2.37 -18.60
CA ASP A 419 15.71 1.72 -19.88
C ASP A 419 16.22 2.61 -21.03
N MET A 420 17.42 2.25 -21.50
CA MET A 420 18.15 2.98 -22.54
C MET A 420 17.55 2.73 -23.93
N SER A 421 16.66 1.75 -24.05
CA SER A 421 16.27 1.28 -25.38
C SER A 421 15.10 2.02 -26.01
N ASP A 422 14.09 2.49 -25.21
CA ASP A 422 12.89 3.09 -25.77
C ASP A 422 12.19 4.17 -24.90
N ALA A 423 12.61 4.37 -23.65
CA ALA A 423 11.97 5.34 -22.76
C ALA A 423 13.01 6.26 -22.14
N LYS A 424 13.18 7.43 -22.74
CA LYS A 424 14.12 8.46 -22.29
C LYS A 424 13.64 9.15 -21.02
N GLY A 425 13.92 8.54 -19.84
CA GLY A 425 13.60 9.12 -18.53
C GLY A 425 14.66 10.11 -18.04
N PHE A 426 14.51 10.59 -16.78
CA PHE A 426 15.42 11.57 -16.20
C PHE A 426 16.85 11.04 -16.07
N LYS A 427 17.04 9.77 -15.80
CA LYS A 427 18.38 9.17 -15.75
C LYS A 427 19.09 9.17 -17.09
N TRP A 428 18.37 8.98 -18.20
CA TRP A 428 18.91 9.20 -19.54
C TRP A 428 19.33 10.65 -19.72
N PHE A 429 18.47 11.62 -19.36
CA PHE A 429 18.76 13.04 -19.50
C PHE A 429 20.06 13.44 -18.78
N ILE A 430 20.26 13.03 -17.54
CA ILE A 430 21.48 13.39 -16.78
C ILE A 430 22.75 12.75 -17.32
N ASN A 431 22.67 11.64 -18.07
CA ASN A 431 23.81 11.03 -18.73
C ASN A 431 24.20 11.72 -20.03
N GLU A 432 23.22 12.26 -20.76
CA GLU A 432 23.42 12.83 -22.09
C GLU A 432 23.69 14.34 -22.08
N TYR A 433 23.07 15.06 -21.13
CA TYR A 433 23.14 16.53 -21.09
C TYR A 433 23.95 17.04 -19.90
N GLY A 434 24.44 18.29 -20.04
CA GLY A 434 25.18 18.99 -19.01
C GLY A 434 24.82 20.48 -18.93
N PRO A 435 25.27 21.18 -17.87
CA PRO A 435 24.86 22.57 -17.59
C PRO A 435 25.35 23.58 -18.64
N GLU A 436 26.39 23.27 -19.40
CA GLU A 436 26.99 24.15 -20.41
C GLU A 436 26.40 23.96 -21.80
N GLU A 437 25.42 23.09 -21.97
CA GLU A 437 24.81 22.81 -23.27
C GLU A 437 23.72 23.82 -23.62
N SER A 438 23.39 23.90 -24.93
CA SER A 438 22.25 24.69 -25.40
C SER A 438 20.91 24.13 -24.85
N ILE A 439 20.83 22.80 -24.66
CA ILE A 439 19.76 22.10 -24.00
C ILE A 439 20.26 21.70 -22.60
N ASN A 440 20.05 22.56 -21.64
CA ASN A 440 20.53 22.40 -20.26
C ASN A 440 19.41 22.20 -19.23
N LEU A 441 18.16 22.08 -19.69
CA LEU A 441 17.00 21.80 -18.84
C LEU A 441 16.17 20.67 -19.46
N LEU A 442 15.66 19.79 -18.61
CA LEU A 442 14.64 18.82 -19.01
C LEU A 442 13.31 19.53 -19.17
N THR A 443 12.82 19.61 -20.39
CA THR A 443 11.61 20.36 -20.80
C THR A 443 10.42 19.44 -21.03
N ILE A 444 9.24 20.03 -21.25
CA ILE A 444 7.97 19.29 -21.38
C ILE A 444 7.97 18.28 -22.53
N ASP A 445 8.56 18.66 -23.67
CA ASP A 445 8.67 17.79 -24.87
C ASP A 445 9.45 16.51 -24.60
N MET A 446 10.43 16.53 -23.70
CA MET A 446 11.21 15.36 -23.30
C MET A 446 10.41 14.35 -22.46
N LEU A 447 9.31 14.76 -21.84
CA LEU A 447 8.42 13.87 -21.11
C LEU A 447 7.62 12.97 -22.07
N TRP A 448 7.36 13.47 -23.29
CA TRP A 448 6.50 12.80 -24.25
C TRP A 448 6.97 11.40 -24.60
N ASP A 449 8.24 11.26 -24.97
CA ASP A 449 8.84 9.99 -25.39
C ASP A 449 8.72 8.91 -24.30
N PHE A 450 8.85 9.30 -23.04
CA PHE A 450 8.74 8.37 -21.93
C PHE A 450 7.30 7.87 -21.73
N PHE A 451 6.33 8.78 -21.81
CA PHE A 451 4.93 8.47 -21.51
C PHE A 451 4.18 7.86 -22.70
N THR A 452 4.58 8.11 -23.93
CA THR A 452 3.90 7.59 -25.15
C THR A 452 4.60 6.39 -25.79
N GLY A 453 5.83 6.11 -25.43
CA GLY A 453 6.76 5.23 -26.19
C GLY A 453 6.47 3.74 -26.20
N LYS A 454 5.55 3.16 -25.40
CA LYS A 454 5.43 1.68 -25.39
C LYS A 454 4.05 1.06 -25.32
N ASP A 455 3.05 1.70 -24.76
CA ASP A 455 1.75 1.02 -24.65
C ASP A 455 0.61 2.02 -24.43
N GLN A 456 -0.13 2.28 -25.50
CA GLN A 456 -1.33 3.12 -25.44
C GLN A 456 -2.49 2.45 -24.69
N ASN A 457 -2.37 1.16 -24.35
CA ASN A 457 -3.45 0.39 -23.72
C ASN A 457 -3.76 0.80 -22.26
N GLY A 458 -2.86 1.54 -21.62
CA GLY A 458 -3.04 2.07 -20.25
C GLY A 458 -3.50 3.52 -20.19
N LEU A 459 -3.73 4.18 -21.32
CA LEU A 459 -4.16 5.58 -21.37
C LEU A 459 -5.64 5.71 -21.03
N ASN A 460 -5.98 6.73 -20.24
CA ASN A 460 -7.35 7.20 -20.14
C ASN A 460 -7.89 7.58 -21.52
N ASP A 461 -9.15 7.24 -21.80
CA ASP A 461 -9.78 7.46 -23.11
C ASP A 461 -9.69 8.91 -23.59
N ASP A 462 -9.77 9.89 -22.68
CA ASP A 462 -9.64 11.32 -23.01
C ASP A 462 -8.22 11.66 -23.50
N VAL A 463 -7.19 11.06 -22.92
CA VAL A 463 -5.79 11.24 -23.32
C VAL A 463 -5.53 10.53 -24.64
N ARG A 464 -6.10 9.34 -24.84
CA ARG A 464 -6.01 8.58 -26.10
C ARG A 464 -6.59 9.38 -27.27
N VAL A 465 -7.78 9.98 -27.09
CA VAL A 465 -8.41 10.82 -28.12
C VAL A 465 -7.54 12.03 -28.48
N ILE A 466 -6.88 12.64 -27.49
CA ILE A 466 -5.94 13.75 -27.73
C ILE A 466 -4.73 13.26 -28.51
N LEU A 467 -4.12 12.14 -28.14
CA LEU A 467 -2.96 11.56 -28.82
C LEU A 467 -3.26 11.15 -30.27
N ASP A 468 -4.39 10.48 -30.48
CA ASP A 468 -4.87 10.08 -31.82
C ASP A 468 -5.17 11.28 -32.73
N SER A 469 -5.43 12.45 -32.14
CA SER A 469 -5.67 13.70 -32.87
C SER A 469 -4.37 14.38 -33.33
N PHE A 470 -3.22 14.03 -32.75
CA PHE A 470 -1.90 14.62 -33.06
C PHE A 470 -0.94 13.64 -33.75
N GLY A 471 -1.31 12.38 -33.94
CA GLY A 471 -0.57 11.37 -34.70
C GLY A 471 -1.07 11.32 -36.15
#